data_a1f3c074c937eb7a04b02d2387a90d1a
#
_entry.id   a1f3c074c937eb7a04b02d2387a90d1a
#
_cell.length_a   1.000
_cell.length_b   1.000
_cell.length_c   1.000
_cell.angle_alpha   90.00
_cell.angle_beta   90.00
_cell.angle_gamma   90.00
#
_symmetry.space_group_name_H-M   'P 1'
#
loop_
_entity.id
_entity.type
_entity.pdbx_description
1 polymer ?
#
loop_
_entity_poly.entity_id
_entity_poly.type
_entity_poly.pdbx_seq_one_letter_code
_entity_poly.pdbx_strand_id
1 'polypeptide(L)'
;MPRLDEVIGFHPSIRFVVTARRDGTILDAVKRRGVTSLEPSTEMKTITERFAIAHGLSQASDSYFGMTQTIIIRREKLFEMVFPMGDRLVIVTTTPKFPLGKVSDLEKLLRSLQTS
;
A
#
# COMPACT_ATOMS: atom_id res chain seq x y z
N MET A 1 14.25 2.30 4.52
CA MET A 1 13.03 1.46 4.56
C MET A 1 12.03 2.01 5.56
N PRO A 2 10.77 2.12 5.21
CA PRO A 2 9.74 2.51 6.19
C PRO A 2 9.68 1.47 7.31
N ARG A 3 9.42 1.94 8.51
CA ARG A 3 9.20 1.06 9.66
C ARG A 3 7.74 0.65 9.64
N LEU A 4 7.47 -0.54 9.17
CA LEU A 4 6.11 -1.00 8.89
C LEU A 4 5.23 -1.04 10.14
N ASP A 5 5.82 -1.27 11.31
CA ASP A 5 5.08 -1.23 12.58
C ASP A 5 4.46 0.14 12.85
N GLU A 6 5.17 1.21 12.48
CA GLU A 6 4.64 2.56 12.65
C GLU A 6 3.46 2.81 11.71
N VAL A 7 3.50 2.24 10.52
CA VAL A 7 2.39 2.34 9.57
C VAL A 7 1.15 1.61 10.10
N ILE A 8 1.33 0.41 10.66
CA ILE A 8 0.23 -0.34 11.30
C ILE A 8 -0.39 0.51 12.42
N GLY A 9 0.41 1.24 13.17
CA GLY A 9 -0.06 2.10 14.26
C GLY A 9 -0.78 3.37 13.82
N PHE A 10 -0.74 3.72 12.55
CA PHE A 10 -1.35 4.96 12.04
C PHE A 10 -2.86 4.98 12.22
N HIS A 11 -3.53 3.86 12.00
CA HIS A 11 -4.98 3.76 12.16
C HIS A 11 -5.37 2.31 12.45
N PRO A 12 -6.34 2.07 13.36
CA PRO A 12 -6.73 0.71 13.72
C PRO A 12 -7.35 -0.11 12.58
N SER A 13 -7.85 0.52 11.53
CA SER A 13 -8.42 -0.18 10.39
C SER A 13 -7.38 -0.76 9.43
N ILE A 14 -6.10 -0.42 9.58
CA ILE A 14 -5.06 -0.97 8.73
C ILE A 14 -4.88 -2.45 9.02
N ARG A 15 -4.98 -3.28 7.96
CA ARG A 15 -4.91 -4.73 8.06
C ARG A 15 -3.50 -5.25 7.88
N PHE A 16 -2.83 -4.83 6.81
CA PHE A 16 -1.43 -5.15 6.60
C PHE A 16 -0.74 -4.08 5.76
N VAL A 17 0.59 -4.10 5.82
CA VAL A 17 1.45 -3.20 5.04
C VAL A 17 2.53 -4.05 4.40
N VAL A 18 2.79 -3.83 3.12
CA VAL A 18 3.80 -4.55 2.35
C VAL A 18 4.72 -3.53 1.69
N THR A 19 6.02 -3.81 1.74
CA THR A 19 7.00 -3.12 0.91
C THR A 19 7.42 -4.08 -0.20
N ALA A 20 7.40 -3.62 -1.44
CA ALA A 20 7.69 -4.46 -2.59
C ALA A 20 8.55 -3.72 -3.61
N ARG A 21 9.19 -4.48 -4.48
CA ARG A 21 9.80 -3.93 -5.69
C ARG A 21 8.72 -3.62 -6.71
N ARG A 22 9.07 -2.83 -7.71
CA ARG A 22 8.11 -2.47 -8.77
C ARG A 22 7.65 -3.67 -9.59
N ASP A 23 8.40 -4.76 -9.60
CA ASP A 23 8.01 -6.01 -10.27
C ASP A 23 7.05 -6.86 -9.46
N GLY A 24 6.71 -6.45 -8.24
CA GLY A 24 5.81 -7.18 -7.36
C GLY A 24 6.48 -8.11 -6.37
N THR A 25 7.81 -8.16 -6.34
CA THR A 25 8.53 -8.97 -5.36
C THR A 25 8.40 -8.36 -3.97
N ILE A 26 7.83 -9.09 -3.03
CA ILE A 26 7.66 -8.62 -1.65
C ILE A 26 9.02 -8.63 -0.94
N LEU A 27 9.36 -7.48 -0.36
CA LEU A 27 10.61 -7.31 0.40
C LEU A 27 10.38 -7.43 1.89
N ASP A 28 9.27 -6.92 2.38
CA ASP A 28 8.92 -6.96 3.80
C ASP A 28 7.41 -6.80 3.93
N ALA A 29 6.85 -7.33 5.02
CA ALA A 29 5.42 -7.27 5.25
C ALA A 29 5.12 -7.37 6.74
N VAL A 30 4.13 -6.62 7.20
CA VAL A 30 3.61 -6.73 8.55
C VAL A 30 2.09 -6.80 8.48
N LYS A 31 1.52 -7.78 9.16
CA LYS A 31 0.09 -7.97 9.28
C LYS A 31 -0.34 -7.61 10.70
N ARG A 32 -1.44 -6.89 10.84
CA ARG A 32 -1.98 -6.57 12.16
C ARG A 32 -2.34 -7.86 12.91
N ARG A 33 -1.97 -7.93 14.17
CA ARG A 33 -2.33 -9.06 15.02
C ARG A 33 -3.85 -9.25 15.04
N GLY A 34 -4.31 -10.48 14.89
CA GLY A 34 -5.72 -10.81 14.93
C GLY A 34 -6.49 -10.64 13.63
N VAL A 35 -5.86 -10.10 12.60
CA VAL A 35 -6.52 -9.95 11.30
C VAL A 35 -6.55 -11.29 10.58
N THR A 36 -7.75 -11.68 10.13
CA THR A 36 -7.93 -12.87 9.29
C THR A 36 -7.87 -12.46 7.82
N SER A 37 -7.07 -13.16 7.04
CA SER A 37 -7.00 -12.92 5.60
C SER A 37 -8.32 -13.25 4.95
N LEU A 38 -8.76 -12.38 4.02
CA LEU A 38 -9.97 -12.61 3.23
C LEU A 38 -9.72 -13.63 2.12
N GLU A 39 -8.47 -13.72 1.67
CA GLU A 39 -8.00 -14.73 0.73
C GLU A 39 -6.89 -15.49 1.42
N PRO A 40 -7.08 -16.76 1.85
CA PRO A 40 -6.30 -17.41 2.92
C PRO A 40 -4.87 -17.67 2.60
N SER A 41 -4.14 -17.65 1.82
CA SER A 41 -2.68 -17.89 1.75
C SER A 41 -1.96 -16.99 0.76
N THR A 42 -2.71 -16.29 -0.08
CA THR A 42 -2.13 -15.57 -1.20
C THR A 42 -2.52 -14.09 -1.23
N GLU A 43 -3.27 -13.60 -0.22
CA GLU A 43 -3.82 -12.26 -0.26
C GLU A 43 -2.77 -11.17 -0.50
N MET A 44 -1.70 -11.17 0.30
CA MET A 44 -0.65 -10.16 0.15
C MET A 44 0.01 -10.25 -1.22
N LYS A 45 0.32 -11.47 -1.66
CA LYS A 45 0.98 -11.68 -2.95
C LYS A 45 0.09 -11.25 -4.10
N THR A 46 -1.18 -11.65 -4.09
CA THR A 46 -2.13 -11.32 -5.15
C THR A 46 -2.33 -9.82 -5.27
N ILE A 47 -2.54 -9.13 -4.14
CA ILE A 47 -2.74 -7.68 -4.13
C ILE A 47 -1.47 -6.97 -4.61
N THR A 48 -0.31 -7.40 -4.13
CA THR A 48 0.97 -6.80 -4.50
C THR A 48 1.24 -6.93 -6.00
N GLU A 49 1.01 -8.12 -6.56
CA GLU A 49 1.23 -8.35 -7.99
C GLU A 49 0.27 -7.51 -8.84
N ARG A 50 -0.99 -7.41 -8.45
CA ARG A 50 -1.96 -6.56 -9.16
C ARG A 50 -1.57 -5.10 -9.13
N PHE A 51 -1.09 -4.60 -8.00
CA PHE A 51 -0.64 -3.21 -7.91
C PHE A 51 0.64 -2.96 -8.71
N ALA A 52 1.54 -3.93 -8.80
CA ALA A 52 2.70 -3.79 -9.65
C ALA A 52 2.28 -3.58 -11.12
N ILE A 53 1.30 -4.35 -11.59
CA ILE A 53 0.75 -4.20 -12.93
C ILE A 53 0.04 -2.85 -13.09
N ALA A 54 -0.82 -2.48 -12.15
CA ALA A 54 -1.58 -1.23 -12.20
C ALA A 54 -0.64 -0.02 -12.20
N HIS A 55 0.39 -0.04 -11.38
CA HIS A 55 1.39 1.03 -11.34
C HIS A 55 2.15 1.12 -12.67
N GLY A 56 2.54 -0.02 -13.24
CA GLY A 56 3.20 -0.05 -14.53
C GLY A 56 2.34 0.58 -15.65
N LEU A 57 1.05 0.29 -15.63
CA LEU A 57 0.11 0.89 -16.59
C LEU A 57 -0.02 2.39 -16.38
N SER A 58 -0.12 2.83 -15.12
CA SER A 58 -0.23 4.25 -14.78
C SER A 58 1.02 5.03 -15.16
N GLN A 59 2.20 4.43 -15.00
CA GLN A 59 3.47 5.07 -15.34
C GLN A 59 3.55 5.52 -16.80
N ALA A 60 2.85 4.86 -17.69
CA ALA A 60 2.85 5.24 -19.10
C ALA A 60 2.38 6.67 -19.33
N SER A 61 1.60 7.24 -18.41
CA SER A 61 1.09 8.61 -18.50
C SER A 61 1.86 9.61 -17.61
N ASP A 62 2.89 9.16 -16.89
CA ASP A 62 3.60 10.03 -15.94
C ASP A 62 4.27 11.22 -16.61
N SER A 63 4.75 11.05 -17.85
CA SER A 63 5.39 12.14 -18.58
C SER A 63 4.43 13.27 -18.96
N TYR A 64 3.14 12.97 -19.02
CA TYR A 64 2.10 13.96 -19.36
C TYR A 64 1.44 14.56 -18.11
N PHE A 65 1.21 13.75 -17.10
CA PHE A 65 0.39 14.14 -15.93
C PHE A 65 1.20 14.25 -14.64
N GLY A 66 2.48 13.97 -14.67
CA GLY A 66 3.30 13.87 -13.47
C GLY A 66 3.28 12.45 -12.91
N MET A 67 4.15 12.20 -11.93
CA MET A 67 4.32 10.87 -11.37
C MET A 67 3.07 10.42 -10.63
N THR A 68 2.72 9.14 -10.78
CA THR A 68 1.65 8.52 -10.00
C THR A 68 2.02 8.54 -8.52
N GLN A 69 1.16 9.13 -7.69
CA GLN A 69 1.42 9.26 -6.24
C GLN A 69 0.71 8.20 -5.42
N THR A 70 -0.51 7.83 -5.81
CA THR A 70 -1.30 6.84 -5.08
C THR A 70 -2.31 6.21 -6.02
N ILE A 71 -2.53 4.90 -5.87
CA ILE A 71 -3.64 4.22 -6.49
C ILE A 71 -4.48 3.61 -5.38
N ILE A 72 -5.78 3.85 -5.40
CA ILE A 72 -6.72 3.35 -4.39
C ILE A 72 -7.79 2.52 -5.08
N ILE A 73 -7.99 1.31 -4.57
CA ILE A 73 -9.12 0.47 -4.98
C ILE A 73 -10.01 0.28 -3.76
N ARG A 74 -11.24 0.75 -3.87
CA ARG A 74 -12.24 0.58 -2.82
C ARG A 74 -13.08 -0.64 -3.14
N ARG A 75 -13.07 -1.61 -2.23
CA ARG A 75 -13.91 -2.80 -2.32
C ARG A 75 -14.90 -2.83 -1.17
N GLU A 76 -15.94 -3.63 -1.28
CA GLU A 76 -16.92 -3.74 -0.21
C GLU A 76 -16.31 -4.16 1.13
N LYS A 77 -15.33 -5.08 1.08
CA LYS A 77 -14.76 -5.69 2.28
C LYS A 77 -13.42 -5.11 2.70
N LEU A 78 -12.74 -4.38 1.85
CA LEU A 78 -11.46 -3.76 2.16
C LEU A 78 -11.13 -2.64 1.19
N PHE A 79 -10.26 -1.73 1.62
CA PHE A 79 -9.63 -0.75 0.74
C PHE A 79 -8.20 -1.19 0.50
N GLU A 80 -7.75 -1.08 -0.75
CA GLU A 80 -6.39 -1.39 -1.16
C GLU A 80 -5.73 -0.11 -1.66
N MET A 81 -4.52 0.18 -1.18
CA MET A 81 -3.79 1.38 -1.58
C MET A 81 -2.36 1.03 -1.91
N VAL A 82 -1.81 1.65 -2.94
CA VAL A 82 -0.38 1.60 -3.22
C VAL A 82 0.18 3.00 -3.34
N PHE A 83 1.34 3.19 -2.71
CA PHE A 83 2.10 4.44 -2.72
C PHE A 83 3.46 4.15 -3.35
N PRO A 84 3.69 4.58 -4.61
CA PRO A 84 5.02 4.46 -5.21
C PRO A 84 6.00 5.36 -4.49
N MET A 85 7.13 4.80 -4.07
CA MET A 85 8.16 5.55 -3.33
C MET A 85 9.54 5.17 -3.88
N GLY A 86 10.07 6.01 -4.77
CA GLY A 86 11.33 5.72 -5.44
C GLY A 86 11.23 4.42 -6.25
N ASP A 87 12.09 3.47 -5.97
CA ASP A 87 12.10 2.17 -6.64
C ASP A 87 11.25 1.12 -5.91
N ARG A 88 10.47 1.54 -4.91
CA ARG A 88 9.64 0.67 -4.10
C ARG A 88 8.15 1.00 -4.25
N LEU A 89 7.34 0.02 -3.94
CA LEU A 89 5.90 0.19 -3.75
C LEU A 89 5.57 -0.12 -2.30
N VAL A 90 4.79 0.74 -1.66
CA VAL A 90 4.26 0.47 -0.32
C VAL A 90 2.77 0.20 -0.48
N ILE A 91 2.34 -1.00 -0.12
CA ILE A 91 0.94 -1.41 -0.23
C ILE A 91 0.32 -1.45 1.16
N VAL A 92 -0.82 -0.79 1.31
CA VAL A 92 -1.56 -0.76 2.58
C VAL A 92 -2.98 -1.23 2.30
N THR A 93 -3.45 -2.20 3.08
CA THR A 93 -4.86 -2.59 3.03
C THR A 93 -5.53 -2.25 4.36
N THR A 94 -6.79 -1.86 4.28
CA THR A 94 -7.57 -1.46 5.45
C THR A 94 -8.96 -2.08 5.38
N THR A 95 -9.66 -2.06 6.51
CA THR A 95 -11.10 -2.28 6.48
C THR A 95 -11.77 -1.06 5.87
N PRO A 96 -13.06 -1.16 5.45
CA PRO A 96 -13.80 0.00 4.90
C PRO A 96 -13.99 1.15 5.90
N LYS A 97 -13.62 0.97 7.15
CA LYS A 97 -13.69 2.02 8.17
C LYS A 97 -12.58 3.05 8.07
N PHE A 98 -11.57 2.81 7.23
CA PHE A 98 -10.49 3.78 7.05
C PHE A 98 -11.04 5.07 6.44
N PRO A 99 -10.82 6.23 7.09
CA PRO A 99 -11.30 7.50 6.55
C PRO A 99 -10.43 7.93 5.36
N LEU A 100 -11.02 8.00 4.17
CA LEU A 100 -10.27 8.36 2.96
C LEU A 100 -9.64 9.74 3.06
N GLY A 101 -10.19 10.65 3.87
CA GLY A 101 -9.57 11.95 4.11
C GLY A 101 -8.20 11.86 4.78
N LYS A 102 -7.83 10.72 5.33
CA LYS A 102 -6.51 10.53 5.95
C LYS A 102 -5.46 9.94 5.01
N VAL A 103 -5.78 9.69 3.76
CA VAL A 103 -4.81 9.14 2.80
C VAL A 103 -3.61 10.06 2.65
N SER A 104 -3.83 11.36 2.58
CA SER A 104 -2.73 12.34 2.47
C SER A 104 -1.80 12.29 3.68
N ASP A 105 -2.35 12.15 4.88
CA ASP A 105 -1.53 12.05 6.09
C ASP A 105 -0.77 10.72 6.13
N LEU A 106 -1.38 9.65 5.68
CA LEU A 106 -0.69 8.37 5.55
C LEU A 106 0.47 8.47 4.58
N GLU A 107 0.27 9.11 3.44
CA GLU A 107 1.35 9.31 2.47
C GLU A 107 2.50 10.12 3.08
N LYS A 108 2.21 11.17 3.82
CA LYS A 108 3.23 11.96 4.52
C LYS A 108 4.03 11.12 5.50
N LEU A 109 3.36 10.26 6.27
CA LEU A 109 4.04 9.34 7.18
C LEU A 109 4.98 8.42 6.40
N LEU A 110 4.50 7.80 5.34
CA LEU A 110 5.32 6.88 4.55
C LEU A 110 6.56 7.57 3.98
N ARG A 111 6.42 8.80 3.46
CA ARG A 111 7.55 9.56 2.94
C ARG A 111 8.55 9.95 4.02
N SER A 112 8.07 10.30 5.22
CA SER A 112 8.97 10.64 6.33
C SER A 112 9.76 9.42 6.80
N LEU A 113 9.18 8.24 6.80
CA LEU A 113 9.88 7.02 7.19
C LEU A 113 10.90 6.60 6.15
N GLN A 114 10.64 6.88 4.89
CA GLN A 114 11.56 6.55 3.79
C GLN A 114 12.85 7.39 3.87
N THR A 115 12.78 8.60 4.38
CA THR A 115 13.93 9.52 4.44
C THR A 115 14.74 9.37 5.73
N SER A 116 14.25 8.63 6.69
CA SER A 116 14.95 8.41 7.97
C SER A 116 15.88 7.16 7.95
#